data_d2bfe5a1bbaf27d6729d001f245f930e
#
_entry.id   d2bfe5a1bbaf27d6729d001f245f930e
#
_cell.length_a   1.000
_cell.length_b   1.000
_cell.length_c   1.000
_cell.angle_alpha   90.00
_cell.angle_beta   90.00
_cell.angle_gamma   90.00
#
_symmetry.space_group_name_H-M   'P 1'
#
loop_
_entity.id
_entity.type
_entity.pdbx_description
1 polymer ?
#
loop_
_entity_poly.entity_id
_entity_poly.type
_entity_poly.pdbx_seq_one_letter_code
_entity_poly.pdbx_strand_id
1 'polypeptide(L)'
;MRTIQTQFDHAVAESKSLPDKPDNMTLLKIYALYKQAGVGDVNGERPGFTDMVSRAKWDAWNGLKGTASEAAMQDYIDLIESLK
;
A
#
# COMPACT_ATOMS: atom_id res chain seq x y z
N MET A 1 2.26 22.67 10.88
CA MET A 1 1.29 21.57 11.05
C MET A 1 1.52 20.54 9.95
N ARG A 2 1.65 19.27 10.32
CA ARG A 2 1.84 18.19 9.33
C ARG A 2 0.49 17.78 8.75
N THR A 3 0.41 17.73 7.43
CA THR A 3 -0.76 17.19 6.74
C THR A 3 -0.66 15.67 6.69
N ILE A 4 -1.77 14.98 6.41
CA ILE A 4 -1.75 13.54 6.22
C ILE A 4 -0.85 13.16 5.04
N GLN A 5 -0.80 13.98 3.99
CA GLN A 5 0.08 13.75 2.85
C GLN A 5 1.56 13.76 3.27
N THR A 6 1.97 14.71 4.08
CA THR A 6 3.35 14.79 4.58
C THR A 6 3.69 13.58 5.43
N GLN A 7 2.79 13.18 6.32
CA GLN A 7 2.96 11.99 7.16
C GLN A 7 3.05 10.73 6.32
N PHE A 8 2.23 10.62 5.28
CA PHE A 8 2.25 9.50 4.35
C PHE A 8 3.58 9.43 3.60
N ASP A 9 4.05 10.55 3.06
CA ASP A 9 5.33 10.62 2.36
C ASP A 9 6.49 10.19 3.26
N HIS A 10 6.46 10.58 4.53
CA HIS A 10 7.45 10.18 5.51
C HIS A 10 7.40 8.67 5.76
N ALA A 11 6.19 8.12 5.90
CA ALA A 11 6.01 6.68 6.09
C ALA A 11 6.51 5.87 4.89
N VAL A 12 6.30 6.38 3.67
CA VAL A 12 6.84 5.74 2.45
C VAL A 12 8.36 5.66 2.51
N ALA A 13 9.01 6.75 2.91
CA ALA A 13 10.46 6.75 3.08
C ALA A 13 10.90 5.77 4.16
N GLU A 14 10.20 5.73 5.29
CA GLU A 14 10.53 4.83 6.39
C GLU A 14 10.31 3.36 6.06
N SER A 15 9.38 3.05 5.14
CA SER A 15 9.13 1.67 4.73
C SER A 15 10.36 0.98 4.13
N LYS A 16 11.31 1.77 3.64
CA LYS A 16 12.55 1.28 3.05
C LYS A 16 13.63 0.99 4.08
N SER A 17 13.42 1.39 5.33
CA SER A 17 14.40 1.29 6.41
C SER A 17 13.85 0.53 7.62
N LEU A 18 12.89 -0.36 7.40
CA LEU A 18 12.32 -1.16 8.48
C LEU A 18 13.38 -2.12 9.06
N PRO A 19 13.35 -2.38 10.39
CA PRO A 19 14.34 -3.25 11.02
C PRO A 19 14.31 -4.68 10.49
N ASP A 20 13.11 -5.18 10.16
CA ASP A 20 12.95 -6.52 9.60
C ASP A 20 12.15 -6.44 8.31
N LYS A 21 12.47 -7.32 7.36
CA LYS A 21 11.72 -7.41 6.11
C LYS A 21 10.33 -8.00 6.40
N PRO A 22 9.24 -7.31 6.06
CA PRO A 22 7.89 -7.85 6.23
C PRO A 22 7.68 -9.12 5.38
N ASP A 23 6.74 -9.96 5.82
CA ASP A 23 6.36 -11.13 5.03
C ASP A 23 5.63 -10.72 3.74
N ASN A 24 5.41 -11.70 2.85
CA ASN A 24 4.82 -11.43 1.55
C ASN A 24 3.41 -10.84 1.64
N MET A 25 2.60 -11.31 2.59
CA MET A 25 1.24 -10.78 2.78
C MET A 25 1.27 -9.31 3.21
N THR A 26 2.18 -8.98 4.12
CA THR A 26 2.36 -7.60 4.59
C THR A 26 2.89 -6.71 3.47
N LEU A 27 3.84 -7.21 2.67
CA LEU A 27 4.36 -6.46 1.52
C LEU A 27 3.26 -6.15 0.50
N LEU A 28 2.37 -7.11 0.25
CA LEU A 28 1.22 -6.89 -0.64
C LEU A 28 0.27 -5.83 -0.08
N LYS A 29 0.06 -5.83 1.23
CA LYS A 29 -0.79 -4.83 1.89
C LYS A 29 -0.17 -3.44 1.80
N ILE A 30 1.14 -3.34 2.02
CA ILE A 30 1.88 -2.08 1.88
C ILE A 30 1.71 -1.54 0.46
N TYR A 31 1.92 -2.39 -0.53
CA TYR A 31 1.76 -2.01 -1.94
C TYR A 31 0.35 -1.52 -2.24
N ALA A 32 -0.67 -2.29 -1.80
CA ALA A 32 -2.07 -1.97 -2.07
C ALA A 32 -2.47 -0.63 -1.47
N LEU A 33 -2.09 -0.38 -0.21
CA LEU A 33 -2.38 0.89 0.45
C LEU A 33 -1.68 2.06 -0.23
N TYR A 34 -0.44 1.85 -0.65
CA TYR A 34 0.32 2.87 -1.38
C TYR A 34 -0.39 3.25 -2.69
N LYS A 35 -0.83 2.26 -3.45
CA LYS A 35 -1.53 2.50 -4.73
C LYS A 35 -2.89 3.16 -4.50
N GLN A 36 -3.65 2.68 -3.52
CA GLN A 36 -4.96 3.26 -3.22
C GLN A 36 -4.82 4.71 -2.76
N ALA A 37 -3.80 5.01 -1.96
CA ALA A 37 -3.55 6.37 -1.49
C ALA A 37 -3.13 7.31 -2.62
N GLY A 38 -2.29 6.84 -3.54
CA GLY A 38 -1.70 7.69 -4.58
C GLY A 38 -2.48 7.74 -5.88
N VAL A 39 -3.08 6.62 -6.28
CA VAL A 39 -3.77 6.48 -7.57
C VAL A 39 -5.28 6.44 -7.38
N GLY A 40 -5.76 5.83 -6.30
CA GLY A 40 -7.18 5.58 -6.07
C GLY A 40 -7.54 4.15 -6.42
N ASP A 41 -8.78 3.92 -6.85
CA ASP A 41 -9.25 2.58 -7.17
C ASP A 41 -8.42 1.93 -8.27
N VAL A 42 -8.31 0.60 -8.17
CA VAL A 42 -7.58 -0.18 -9.16
C VAL A 42 -8.15 0.06 -10.56
N ASN A 43 -7.27 0.16 -11.52
CA ASN A 43 -7.63 0.31 -12.93
C ASN A 43 -6.86 -0.72 -13.75
N GLY A 44 -7.28 -0.87 -15.02
CA GLY A 44 -6.67 -1.84 -15.91
C GLY A 44 -7.17 -3.25 -15.67
N GLU A 45 -6.67 -4.17 -16.49
CA GLU A 45 -7.07 -5.57 -16.43
C GLU A 45 -6.26 -6.35 -15.40
N ARG A 46 -6.90 -7.35 -14.81
CA ARG A 46 -6.21 -8.28 -13.91
C ARG A 46 -5.13 -9.02 -14.67
N PRO A 47 -3.88 -9.04 -14.20
CA PRO A 47 -2.82 -9.82 -14.85
C PRO A 47 -3.15 -11.30 -14.93
N GLY A 48 -2.61 -11.97 -15.93
CA GLY A 48 -2.88 -13.39 -16.17
C GLY A 48 -2.14 -14.33 -15.21
N PHE A 49 -2.43 -15.62 -15.34
CA PHE A 49 -1.85 -16.67 -14.50
C PHE A 49 -0.32 -16.76 -14.59
N THR A 50 0.25 -16.37 -15.72
CA THR A 50 1.70 -16.46 -15.93
C THR A 50 2.46 -15.36 -15.19
N ASP A 51 1.78 -14.31 -14.74
CA ASP A 51 2.40 -13.23 -13.98
C ASP A 51 1.77 -13.18 -12.58
N MET A 52 2.13 -14.18 -11.78
CA MET A 52 1.53 -14.38 -10.47
C MET A 52 1.82 -13.23 -9.49
N VAL A 53 3.00 -12.62 -9.57
CA VAL A 53 3.37 -11.52 -8.67
C VAL A 53 2.52 -10.28 -8.98
N SER A 54 2.44 -9.89 -10.24
CA SER A 54 1.62 -8.75 -10.64
C SER A 54 0.14 -8.98 -10.36
N ARG A 55 -0.33 -10.21 -10.57
CA ARG A 55 -1.70 -10.60 -10.27
C ARG A 55 -2.01 -10.47 -8.79
N ALA A 56 -1.11 -10.92 -7.91
CA ALA A 56 -1.29 -10.80 -6.46
C ALA A 56 -1.33 -9.34 -6.03
N LYS A 57 -0.48 -8.50 -6.60
CA LYS A 57 -0.48 -7.06 -6.34
C LYS A 57 -1.78 -6.41 -6.77
N TRP A 58 -2.24 -6.74 -7.97
CA TRP A 58 -3.51 -6.22 -8.50
C TRP A 58 -4.69 -6.63 -7.61
N ASP A 59 -4.72 -7.89 -7.19
CA ASP A 59 -5.78 -8.42 -6.34
C ASP A 59 -5.80 -7.72 -4.97
N ALA A 60 -4.63 -7.48 -4.38
CA ALA A 60 -4.53 -6.79 -3.10
C ALA A 60 -5.05 -5.35 -3.21
N TRP A 61 -4.68 -4.65 -4.27
CA TRP A 61 -5.17 -3.29 -4.55
C TRP A 61 -6.67 -3.28 -4.82
N ASN A 62 -7.17 -4.24 -5.61
CA ASN A 62 -8.59 -4.38 -5.91
C ASN A 62 -9.42 -4.57 -4.61
N GLY A 63 -8.85 -5.22 -3.62
CA GLY A 63 -9.51 -5.42 -2.32
C GLY A 63 -9.75 -4.11 -1.56
N LEU A 64 -9.09 -3.03 -1.92
CA LEU A 64 -9.24 -1.72 -1.29
C LEU A 64 -10.16 -0.78 -2.09
N LYS A 65 -10.76 -1.27 -3.17
CA LYS A 65 -11.64 -0.46 -4.02
C LYS A 65 -12.70 0.23 -3.19
N GLY A 66 -12.87 1.52 -3.42
CA GLY A 66 -13.82 2.35 -2.68
C GLY A 66 -13.23 3.02 -1.45
N THR A 67 -12.01 2.65 -1.03
CA THR A 67 -11.35 3.30 0.11
C THR A 67 -10.87 4.69 -0.29
N ALA A 68 -11.22 5.70 0.51
CA ALA A 68 -10.78 7.07 0.24
C ALA A 68 -9.25 7.18 0.36
N SER A 69 -8.66 8.04 -0.45
CA SER A 69 -7.22 8.26 -0.47
C SER A 69 -6.65 8.55 0.93
N GLU A 70 -7.29 9.44 1.68
CA GLU A 70 -6.83 9.80 3.02
C GLU A 70 -6.93 8.64 4.01
N ALA A 71 -7.97 7.81 3.90
CA ALA A 71 -8.11 6.62 4.73
C ALA A 71 -7.00 5.61 4.42
N ALA A 72 -6.67 5.43 3.15
CA ALA A 72 -5.56 4.57 2.73
C ALA A 72 -4.23 5.09 3.23
N MET A 73 -4.03 6.41 3.20
CA MET A 73 -2.82 7.04 3.74
C MET A 73 -2.67 6.77 5.23
N GLN A 74 -3.76 6.91 5.99
CA GLN A 74 -3.73 6.68 7.43
C GLN A 74 -3.43 5.22 7.73
N ASP A 75 -4.07 4.30 7.02
CA ASP A 75 -3.83 2.87 7.18
C ASP A 75 -2.38 2.50 6.85
N TYR A 76 -1.82 3.13 5.83
CA TYR A 76 -0.40 2.94 5.46
C TYR A 76 0.51 3.40 6.60
N ILE A 77 0.27 4.60 7.12
CA ILE A 77 1.06 5.16 8.22
C ILE A 77 1.00 4.23 9.44
N ASP A 78 -0.19 3.78 9.81
CA ASP A 78 -0.40 2.90 10.96
C ASP A 78 0.32 1.57 10.77
N LEU A 79 0.26 1.00 9.56
CA LEU A 79 0.93 -0.26 9.26
C LEU A 79 2.45 -0.12 9.38
N ILE A 80 3.04 0.92 8.79
CA ILE A 80 4.49 1.14 8.86
C ILE A 80 4.93 1.36 10.32
N GLU A 81 4.14 2.12 11.10
CA GLU A 81 4.44 2.31 12.52
C GLU A 81 4.48 0.98 13.27
N SER A 82 3.56 0.08 12.96
CA SER A 82 3.49 -1.22 13.62
C SER A 82 4.68 -2.13 13.27
N LEU A 83 5.39 -1.83 12.20
CA LEU A 83 6.53 -2.63 11.72
C LEU A 83 7.89 -2.10 12.18
N LYS A 84 7.90 -0.97 12.86
CA LYS A 84 9.14 -0.36 13.38
C LYS A 84 9.68 -1.11 14.60
#